data_6fe25d9ef0e40462c7bdb59742e30839
#
_entry.id   6fe25d9ef0e40462c7bdb59742e30839
#
_cell.length_a   1.000
_cell.length_b   1.000
_cell.length_c   1.000
_cell.angle_alpha   90.00
_cell.angle_beta   90.00
_cell.angle_gamma   90.00
#
_symmetry.space_group_name_H-M   'P 1'
#
loop_
_entity.id
_entity.type
_entity.pdbx_description
1 polymer ?
#
loop_
_entity_poly.entity_id
_entity_poly.type
_entity_poly.pdbx_seq_one_letter_code
_entity_poly.pdbx_strand_id
1 'polypeptide(L)'
;MCIRDRHGISQIPEVSEEIHNKAVSLYQDIGARSFKELVEQNDSETASRLAEGDSQRLIRAMEVYWQTNKPLSYWQSHPLTGAISGNFIHVAHLPPRQLVYNSINQRVHNMIEEGALDEVGALVARKLDPTLSVMKALGVRQIAAYLKSELAFDLMIESIAQDTRHYAKRQFTWFKNNFISEFTNNEKYSKRIISEIFSLIPR
;
A
#
# COMPACT_ATOMS: atom_id res chain seq x y z
N MET A 1 0.89 -13.63 5.40
CA MET A 1 1.02 -13.08 6.77
C MET A 1 1.48 -11.65 6.66
N CYS A 2 0.80 -10.71 7.26
CA CYS A 2 1.21 -9.32 7.20
C CYS A 2 2.14 -8.97 8.38
N ILE A 3 2.88 -7.84 8.26
CA ILE A 3 3.77 -7.34 9.32
C ILE A 3 3.01 -7.16 10.64
N ARG A 4 1.77 -6.69 10.55
CA ARG A 4 0.87 -6.50 11.70
C ARG A 4 0.60 -7.81 12.45
N ASP A 5 0.35 -8.91 11.74
CA ASP A 5 0.07 -10.21 12.37
C ASP A 5 1.31 -10.74 13.10
N ARG A 6 2.51 -10.43 12.58
CA ARG A 6 3.77 -10.87 13.16
C ARG A 6 4.21 -10.03 14.37
N HIS A 7 4.09 -8.73 14.26
CA HIS A 7 4.67 -7.79 15.22
C HIS A 7 3.61 -7.09 16.08
N GLY A 8 2.35 -7.18 15.71
CA GLY A 8 1.29 -6.39 16.31
C GLY A 8 1.18 -4.99 15.74
N ILE A 9 0.35 -4.17 16.37
CA ILE A 9 0.13 -2.77 16.03
C ILE A 9 0.18 -1.90 17.27
N SER A 10 0.52 -0.62 17.08
CA SER A 10 0.38 0.41 18.12
C SER A 10 -1.09 0.65 18.41
N GLN A 11 -1.44 0.76 19.70
CA GLN A 11 -2.80 1.04 20.15
C GLN A 11 -3.12 2.54 20.06
N ILE A 12 -3.16 3.05 18.83
CA ILE A 12 -3.49 4.44 18.56
C ILE A 12 -5.01 4.59 18.59
N PRO A 13 -5.57 5.53 19.38
CA PRO A 13 -7.01 5.80 19.41
C PRO A 13 -7.57 6.16 18.03
N GLU A 14 -8.84 5.86 17.82
CA GLU A 14 -9.55 6.28 16.62
C GLU A 14 -9.64 7.80 16.57
N VAL A 15 -9.54 8.33 15.36
CA VAL A 15 -9.67 9.75 15.09
C VAL A 15 -11.05 10.03 14.52
N SER A 16 -11.71 11.07 15.03
CA SER A 16 -13.01 11.49 14.53
C SER A 16 -12.90 12.06 13.10
N GLU A 17 -13.99 11.93 12.35
CA GLU A 17 -14.07 12.47 10.98
C GLU A 17 -13.90 14.00 10.97
N GLU A 18 -14.36 14.68 11.99
CA GLU A 18 -14.18 16.13 12.15
C GLU A 18 -12.70 16.53 12.20
N ILE A 19 -11.89 15.82 13.01
CA ILE A 19 -10.46 16.06 13.11
C ILE A 19 -9.75 15.69 11.82
N HIS A 20 -10.16 14.60 11.17
CA HIS A 20 -9.64 14.23 9.87
C HIS A 20 -9.84 15.34 8.84
N ASN A 21 -11.08 15.81 8.69
CA ASN A 21 -11.43 16.87 7.74
C ASN A 21 -10.69 18.17 8.05
N LYS A 22 -10.56 18.53 9.34
CA LYS A 22 -9.76 19.67 9.77
C LYS A 22 -8.29 19.55 9.35
N ALA A 23 -7.68 18.39 9.52
CA ALA A 23 -6.28 18.17 9.17
C ALA A 23 -6.06 18.22 7.66
N VAL A 24 -6.96 17.63 6.89
CA VAL A 24 -6.92 17.67 5.42
C VAL A 24 -7.07 19.12 4.90
N SER A 25 -8.08 19.85 5.40
CA SER A 25 -8.30 21.24 4.99
C SER A 25 -7.08 22.11 5.33
N LEU A 26 -6.57 22.00 6.54
CA LEU A 26 -5.39 22.80 6.92
C LEU A 26 -4.16 22.46 6.05
N TYR A 27 -3.94 21.17 5.74
CA TYR A 27 -2.86 20.77 4.84
C TYR A 27 -3.00 21.41 3.44
N GLN A 28 -4.22 21.50 2.92
CA GLN A 28 -4.50 22.15 1.63
C GLN A 28 -4.29 23.67 1.69
N ASP A 29 -4.66 24.30 2.80
CA ASP A 29 -4.59 25.75 2.98
C ASP A 29 -3.15 26.27 3.13
N ILE A 30 -2.34 25.64 3.99
CA ILE A 30 -0.99 26.12 4.32
C ILE A 30 0.12 25.44 3.51
N GLY A 31 -0.19 24.35 2.80
CA GLY A 31 0.75 23.58 1.98
C GLY A 31 1.69 22.67 2.77
N ALA A 32 2.39 21.81 2.02
CA ALA A 32 3.18 20.70 2.56
C ALA A 32 4.27 21.12 3.54
N ARG A 33 5.02 22.17 3.19
CA ARG A 33 6.16 22.66 4.00
C ARG A 33 5.70 23.21 5.35
N SER A 34 4.76 24.15 5.35
CA SER A 34 4.26 24.76 6.59
C SER A 34 3.54 23.72 7.46
N PHE A 35 2.86 22.76 6.83
CA PHE A 35 2.24 21.68 7.59
C PHE A 35 3.27 20.75 8.24
N LYS A 36 4.39 20.46 7.55
CA LYS A 36 5.50 19.70 8.15
C LYS A 36 6.13 20.45 9.33
N GLU A 37 6.33 21.77 9.22
CA GLU A 37 6.80 22.61 10.33
C GLU A 37 5.84 22.55 11.54
N LEU A 38 4.53 22.51 11.28
CA LEU A 38 3.52 22.32 12.33
C LEU A 38 3.63 20.94 13.00
N VAL A 39 3.85 19.88 12.22
CA VAL A 39 4.11 18.53 12.75
C VAL A 39 5.38 18.55 13.60
N GLU A 40 6.45 19.18 13.14
CA GLU A 40 7.74 19.26 13.84
C GLU A 40 7.62 19.91 15.22
N GLN A 41 6.80 20.95 15.35
CA GLN A 41 6.52 21.60 16.64
C GLN A 41 5.82 20.69 17.65
N ASN A 42 5.03 19.72 17.18
CA ASN A 42 4.20 18.85 18.02
C ASN A 42 4.72 17.40 18.12
N ASP A 43 5.50 16.95 17.12
CA ASP A 43 6.08 15.61 17.01
C ASP A 43 7.34 15.65 16.16
N SER A 44 8.41 16.20 16.70
CA SER A 44 9.69 16.35 16.00
C SER A 44 10.28 15.01 15.56
N GLU A 45 10.06 13.95 16.33
CA GLU A 45 10.53 12.62 15.99
C GLU A 45 9.84 12.07 14.74
N THR A 46 8.52 12.22 14.63
CA THR A 46 7.80 11.82 13.42
C THR A 46 8.17 12.72 12.23
N ALA A 47 8.25 14.04 12.40
CA ALA A 47 8.58 14.97 11.34
C ALA A 47 9.96 14.72 10.72
N SER A 48 10.96 14.35 11.54
CA SER A 48 12.34 14.07 11.08
C SER A 48 12.42 12.87 10.12
N ARG A 49 11.49 11.92 10.23
CA ARG A 49 11.42 10.70 9.41
C ARG A 49 10.61 10.87 8.13
N LEU A 50 9.84 11.95 8.00
CA LEU A 50 8.89 12.15 6.89
C LEU A 50 9.42 13.21 5.91
N ALA A 51 9.24 12.94 4.62
CA ALA A 51 9.44 13.95 3.57
C ALA A 51 8.24 14.92 3.54
N GLU A 52 8.46 16.15 3.05
CA GLU A 52 7.39 17.16 2.89
C GLU A 52 6.22 16.66 2.01
N GLY A 53 6.50 15.83 1.00
CA GLY A 53 5.49 15.25 0.12
C GLY A 53 4.71 14.08 0.70
N ASP A 54 5.04 13.60 1.91
CA ASP A 54 4.32 12.47 2.55
C ASP A 54 3.07 12.98 3.30
N SER A 55 2.14 13.55 2.51
CA SER A 55 0.92 14.19 3.03
C SER A 55 0.12 13.29 3.97
N GLN A 56 -0.07 12.02 3.59
CA GLN A 56 -0.88 11.10 4.39
C GLN A 56 -0.31 10.88 5.79
N ARG A 57 1.01 10.72 5.92
CA ARG A 57 1.64 10.51 7.22
C ARG A 57 1.75 11.79 8.03
N LEU A 58 1.98 12.94 7.39
CA LEU A 58 1.96 14.23 8.05
C LEU A 58 0.57 14.55 8.60
N ILE A 59 -0.48 14.39 7.79
CA ILE A 59 -1.88 14.56 8.22
C ILE A 59 -2.17 13.62 9.39
N ARG A 60 -1.82 12.33 9.29
CA ARG A 60 -2.04 11.36 10.35
C ARG A 60 -1.36 11.72 11.68
N ALA A 61 -0.16 12.29 11.63
CA ALA A 61 0.53 12.73 12.84
C ALA A 61 -0.25 13.84 13.58
N MET A 62 -0.78 14.82 12.84
CA MET A 62 -1.57 15.91 13.42
C MET A 62 -2.96 15.44 13.87
N GLU A 63 -3.61 14.55 13.13
CA GLU A 63 -4.87 13.92 13.55
C GLU A 63 -4.75 13.28 14.94
N VAL A 64 -3.72 12.43 15.09
CA VAL A 64 -3.49 11.74 16.37
C VAL A 64 -3.18 12.72 17.49
N TYR A 65 -2.34 13.72 17.20
CA TYR A 65 -2.04 14.76 18.18
C TYR A 65 -3.27 15.55 18.62
N TRP A 66 -4.08 16.01 17.68
CA TRP A 66 -5.31 16.76 18.02
C TRP A 66 -6.37 15.92 18.71
N GLN A 67 -6.48 14.63 18.39
CA GLN A 67 -7.43 13.73 19.04
C GLN A 67 -7.01 13.40 20.47
N THR A 68 -5.72 13.25 20.74
CA THR A 68 -5.23 12.61 21.97
C THR A 68 -4.39 13.55 22.84
N ASN A 69 -4.02 14.71 22.34
CA ASN A 69 -3.04 15.63 22.90
C ASN A 69 -1.66 14.97 23.19
N LYS A 70 -1.35 13.89 22.43
CA LYS A 70 -0.08 13.19 22.48
C LYS A 70 0.43 12.93 21.06
N PRO A 71 1.75 13.09 20.81
CA PRO A 71 2.32 12.88 19.49
C PRO A 71 2.18 11.43 19.00
N LEU A 72 2.20 11.22 17.68
CA LEU A 72 2.15 9.89 17.08
C LEU A 72 3.33 9.03 17.52
N SER A 73 4.53 9.61 17.64
CA SER A 73 5.74 8.95 18.16
C SER A 73 5.54 8.37 19.56
N TYR A 74 4.83 9.07 20.45
CA TYR A 74 4.47 8.55 21.77
C TYR A 74 3.71 7.22 21.67
N TRP A 75 2.68 7.14 20.83
CA TRP A 75 1.89 5.92 20.65
C TRP A 75 2.70 4.79 20.02
N GLN A 76 3.62 5.14 19.10
CA GLN A 76 4.50 4.18 18.44
C GLN A 76 5.62 3.63 19.33
N SER A 77 5.99 4.34 20.40
CA SER A 77 6.98 3.88 21.38
C SER A 77 6.45 2.85 22.39
N HIS A 78 5.11 2.68 22.44
CA HIS A 78 4.49 1.69 23.33
C HIS A 78 4.58 0.28 22.74
N PRO A 79 4.54 -0.76 23.60
CA PRO A 79 4.53 -2.14 23.14
C PRO A 79 3.41 -2.40 22.12
N LEU A 80 3.77 -3.10 21.06
CA LEU A 80 2.81 -3.52 20.04
C LEU A 80 1.92 -4.64 20.59
N THR A 81 0.64 -4.66 20.19
CA THR A 81 -0.32 -5.66 20.60
C THR A 81 -0.95 -6.38 19.42
N GLY A 82 -1.58 -7.53 19.67
CA GLY A 82 -2.28 -8.30 18.66
C GLY A 82 -1.35 -9.10 17.73
N ALA A 83 -0.07 -9.28 18.09
CA ALA A 83 0.79 -10.23 17.39
C ALA A 83 0.32 -11.67 17.62
N ILE A 84 0.35 -12.49 16.58
CA ILE A 84 0.07 -13.93 16.68
C ILE A 84 1.26 -14.57 17.39
N SER A 85 0.99 -15.32 18.46
CA SER A 85 2.01 -16.10 19.16
C SER A 85 2.28 -17.42 18.44
N GLY A 86 3.57 -17.83 18.37
CA GLY A 86 3.96 -19.11 17.77
C GLY A 86 5.34 -19.07 17.13
N ASN A 87 5.79 -20.23 16.68
CA ASN A 87 7.00 -20.36 15.88
C ASN A 87 6.66 -20.17 14.41
N PHE A 88 7.37 -19.28 13.72
CA PHE A 88 7.14 -18.97 12.33
C PHE A 88 8.31 -19.43 11.47
N ILE A 89 7.99 -20.06 10.35
CA ILE A 89 8.93 -20.32 9.27
C ILE A 89 8.62 -19.33 8.16
N HIS A 90 9.60 -18.50 7.81
CA HIS A 90 9.43 -17.47 6.80
C HIS A 90 9.90 -17.98 5.44
N VAL A 91 8.99 -18.00 4.50
CA VAL A 91 9.24 -18.41 3.13
C VAL A 91 9.03 -17.22 2.20
N ALA A 92 10.05 -16.87 1.43
CA ALA A 92 9.96 -15.87 0.37
C ALA A 92 9.85 -16.56 -1.00
N HIS A 93 8.84 -16.20 -1.78
CA HIS A 93 8.72 -16.59 -3.17
C HIS A 93 8.99 -15.38 -4.07
N LEU A 94 10.17 -15.35 -4.69
CA LEU A 94 10.68 -14.24 -5.50
C LEU A 94 11.08 -14.73 -6.89
N PRO A 95 10.11 -15.06 -7.76
CA PRO A 95 10.39 -15.58 -9.09
C PRO A 95 11.15 -14.56 -9.96
N PRO A 96 11.82 -14.97 -11.03
CA PRO A 96 12.51 -14.08 -11.96
C PRO A 96 11.58 -12.97 -12.47
N ARG A 97 12.08 -11.74 -12.53
CA ARG A 97 11.28 -10.56 -12.94
C ARG A 97 10.59 -10.76 -14.28
N GLN A 98 11.25 -11.42 -15.24
CA GLN A 98 10.67 -11.66 -16.56
C GLN A 98 9.39 -12.49 -16.48
N LEU A 99 9.35 -13.52 -15.61
CA LEU A 99 8.16 -14.34 -15.40
C LEU A 99 7.02 -13.51 -14.80
N VAL A 100 7.35 -12.64 -13.83
CA VAL A 100 6.36 -11.73 -13.21
C VAL A 100 5.81 -10.75 -14.24
N TYR A 101 6.67 -10.17 -15.08
CA TYR A 101 6.25 -9.22 -16.11
C TYR A 101 5.36 -9.86 -17.18
N ASN A 102 5.71 -11.07 -17.62
CA ASN A 102 4.87 -11.82 -18.54
C ASN A 102 3.49 -12.13 -17.92
N SER A 103 3.46 -12.53 -16.65
CA SER A 103 2.21 -12.77 -15.93
C SER A 103 1.38 -11.49 -15.73
N ILE A 104 2.03 -10.34 -15.53
CA ILE A 104 1.36 -9.04 -15.42
C ILE A 104 0.69 -8.70 -16.75
N ASN A 105 1.40 -8.81 -17.86
CA ASN A 105 0.86 -8.52 -19.18
C ASN A 105 -0.36 -9.40 -19.47
N GLN A 106 -0.24 -10.72 -19.25
CA GLN A 106 -1.36 -11.64 -19.44
C GLN A 106 -2.55 -11.30 -18.53
N ARG A 107 -2.28 -10.97 -17.26
CA ARG A 107 -3.33 -10.60 -16.30
C ARG A 107 -4.11 -9.37 -16.73
N VAL A 108 -3.45 -8.35 -17.31
CA VAL A 108 -4.15 -7.14 -17.78
C VAL A 108 -5.12 -7.49 -18.90
N HIS A 109 -4.72 -8.33 -19.86
CA HIS A 109 -5.63 -8.78 -20.91
C HIS A 109 -6.81 -9.58 -20.34
N ASN A 110 -6.54 -10.56 -19.49
CA ASN A 110 -7.59 -11.36 -18.87
C ASN A 110 -8.59 -10.49 -18.08
N MET A 111 -8.10 -9.53 -17.32
CA MET A 111 -8.93 -8.60 -16.53
C MET A 111 -9.92 -7.83 -17.44
N ILE A 112 -9.48 -7.40 -18.62
CA ILE A 112 -10.36 -6.72 -19.57
C ILE A 112 -11.40 -7.69 -20.14
N GLU A 113 -10.99 -8.91 -20.51
CA GLU A 113 -11.90 -9.97 -21.00
C GLU A 113 -12.92 -10.38 -19.93
N GLU A 114 -12.55 -10.36 -18.65
CA GLU A 114 -13.39 -10.68 -17.49
C GLU A 114 -14.35 -9.55 -17.09
N GLY A 115 -14.34 -8.42 -17.79
CA GLY A 115 -15.34 -7.36 -17.61
C GLY A 115 -14.88 -6.12 -16.81
N ALA A 116 -13.56 -5.89 -16.67
CA ALA A 116 -13.07 -4.71 -15.93
C ALA A 116 -13.53 -3.37 -16.53
N LEU A 117 -13.84 -3.31 -17.82
CA LEU A 117 -14.41 -2.10 -18.46
C LEU A 117 -15.79 -1.78 -17.90
N ASP A 118 -16.65 -2.78 -17.75
CA ASP A 118 -18.01 -2.61 -17.23
C ASP A 118 -17.97 -2.28 -15.73
N GLU A 119 -17.10 -2.95 -14.96
CA GLU A 119 -16.91 -2.68 -13.54
C GLU A 119 -16.50 -1.21 -13.29
N VAL A 120 -15.48 -0.73 -14.01
CA VAL A 120 -15.02 0.66 -13.88
C VAL A 120 -16.05 1.64 -14.43
N GLY A 121 -16.78 1.29 -15.50
CA GLY A 121 -17.89 2.09 -16.01
C GLY A 121 -18.96 2.31 -14.95
N ALA A 122 -19.38 1.24 -14.28
CA ALA A 122 -20.33 1.31 -13.16
C ALA A 122 -19.79 2.13 -11.97
N LEU A 123 -18.49 1.99 -11.66
CA LEU A 123 -17.84 2.76 -10.60
C LEU A 123 -17.83 4.27 -10.93
N VAL A 124 -17.46 4.64 -12.15
CA VAL A 124 -17.42 6.05 -12.63
C VAL A 124 -18.82 6.66 -12.60
N ALA A 125 -19.86 5.90 -12.97
CA ALA A 125 -21.25 6.35 -12.95
C ALA A 125 -21.73 6.76 -11.54
N ARG A 126 -21.10 6.25 -10.48
CA ARG A 126 -21.40 6.62 -9.07
C ARG A 126 -20.93 8.03 -8.71
N LYS A 127 -20.11 8.68 -9.55
CA LYS A 127 -19.56 10.04 -9.32
C LYS A 127 -18.94 10.23 -7.93
N LEU A 128 -18.19 9.24 -7.48
CA LEU A 128 -17.51 9.26 -6.19
C LEU A 128 -16.38 10.30 -6.19
N ASP A 129 -16.01 10.78 -4.99
CA ASP A 129 -14.87 11.65 -4.81
C ASP A 129 -13.59 11.00 -5.37
N PRO A 130 -12.86 11.67 -6.30
CA PRO A 130 -11.62 11.15 -6.89
C PRO A 130 -10.52 10.85 -5.87
N THR A 131 -10.61 11.40 -4.66
CA THR A 131 -9.62 11.17 -3.59
C THR A 131 -9.78 9.82 -2.90
N LEU A 132 -10.94 9.17 -3.01
CA LEU A 132 -11.20 7.87 -2.43
C LEU A 132 -10.25 6.80 -2.95
N SER A 133 -9.89 5.86 -2.08
CA SER A 133 -8.94 4.79 -2.38
C SER A 133 -9.36 3.93 -3.58
N VAL A 134 -10.66 3.66 -3.73
CA VAL A 134 -11.22 2.90 -4.84
C VAL A 134 -10.96 3.58 -6.19
N MET A 135 -11.05 4.92 -6.24
CA MET A 135 -10.79 5.70 -7.47
C MET A 135 -9.30 5.75 -7.85
N LYS A 136 -8.41 5.39 -6.91
CA LYS A 136 -6.95 5.31 -7.08
C LYS A 136 -6.44 3.89 -7.30
N ALA A 137 -7.33 2.90 -7.33
CA ALA A 137 -6.95 1.51 -7.59
C ALA A 137 -6.27 1.37 -8.95
N LEU A 138 -5.32 0.42 -9.05
CA LEU A 138 -4.59 0.16 -10.29
C LEU A 138 -5.56 -0.20 -11.43
N GLY A 139 -5.43 0.50 -12.55
CA GLY A 139 -6.26 0.33 -13.73
C GLY A 139 -7.49 1.24 -13.78
N VAL A 140 -8.06 1.67 -12.66
CA VAL A 140 -9.30 2.47 -12.63
C VAL A 140 -9.13 3.78 -13.40
N ARG A 141 -8.05 4.51 -13.18
CA ARG A 141 -7.81 5.80 -13.87
C ARG A 141 -7.65 5.64 -15.38
N GLN A 142 -6.89 4.62 -15.79
CA GLN A 142 -6.62 4.35 -17.20
C GLN A 142 -7.89 3.90 -17.93
N ILE A 143 -8.66 2.99 -17.32
CA ILE A 143 -9.93 2.53 -17.88
C ILE A 143 -10.94 3.70 -17.93
N ALA A 144 -11.02 4.52 -16.88
CA ALA A 144 -11.90 5.70 -16.89
C ALA A 144 -11.54 6.70 -17.99
N ALA A 145 -10.24 6.91 -18.27
CA ALA A 145 -9.78 7.75 -19.38
C ALA A 145 -10.14 7.13 -20.74
N TYR A 146 -9.98 5.82 -20.89
CA TYR A 146 -10.41 5.11 -22.10
C TYR A 146 -11.93 5.24 -22.33
N LEU A 147 -12.75 5.02 -21.31
CA LEU A 147 -14.22 5.15 -21.42
C LEU A 147 -14.68 6.56 -21.79
N LYS A 148 -13.87 7.58 -21.47
CA LYS A 148 -14.10 8.98 -21.87
C LYS A 148 -13.50 9.31 -23.25
N SER A 149 -12.90 8.35 -23.95
CA SER A 149 -12.18 8.55 -25.21
C SER A 149 -10.95 9.49 -25.09
N GLU A 150 -10.40 9.66 -23.89
CA GLU A 150 -9.20 10.43 -23.60
C GLU A 150 -7.92 9.62 -23.82
N LEU A 151 -8.01 8.27 -23.85
CA LEU A 151 -6.90 7.35 -24.02
C LEU A 151 -7.27 6.23 -25.00
N ALA A 152 -6.36 5.87 -25.90
CA ALA A 152 -6.54 4.74 -26.82
C ALA A 152 -6.44 3.39 -26.06
N PHE A 153 -7.11 2.35 -26.56
CA PHE A 153 -7.17 1.03 -25.93
C PHE A 153 -5.79 0.44 -25.66
N ASP A 154 -4.92 0.40 -26.67
CA ASP A 154 -3.58 -0.17 -26.52
C ASP A 154 -2.72 0.59 -25.51
N LEU A 155 -2.84 1.93 -25.47
CA LEU A 155 -2.16 2.78 -24.50
C LEU A 155 -2.70 2.57 -23.07
N MET A 156 -4.00 2.32 -22.94
CA MET A 156 -4.62 1.95 -21.65
C MET A 156 -4.01 0.65 -21.11
N ILE A 157 -3.98 -0.41 -21.93
CA ILE A 157 -3.40 -1.71 -21.57
C ILE A 157 -1.94 -1.56 -21.15
N GLU A 158 -1.13 -0.88 -21.97
CA GLU A 158 0.29 -0.70 -21.67
C GLU A 158 0.51 0.12 -20.39
N SER A 159 -0.26 1.18 -20.16
CA SER A 159 -0.17 2.01 -18.96
C SER A 159 -0.53 1.23 -17.70
N ILE A 160 -1.60 0.41 -17.73
CA ILE A 160 -1.97 -0.46 -16.59
C ILE A 160 -0.85 -1.48 -16.32
N ALA A 161 -0.31 -2.11 -17.36
CA ALA A 161 0.78 -3.06 -17.22
C ALA A 161 2.04 -2.40 -16.65
N GLN A 162 2.38 -1.20 -17.09
CA GLN A 162 3.54 -0.44 -16.60
C GLN A 162 3.38 -0.08 -15.12
N ASP A 163 2.25 0.43 -14.69
CA ASP A 163 2.00 0.76 -13.28
C ASP A 163 2.06 -0.48 -12.41
N THR A 164 1.53 -1.61 -12.90
CA THR A 164 1.58 -2.89 -12.20
C THR A 164 3.02 -3.41 -12.10
N ARG A 165 3.84 -3.27 -13.14
CA ARG A 165 5.28 -3.60 -13.11
C ARG A 165 6.03 -2.72 -12.10
N HIS A 166 5.72 -1.42 -12.03
CA HIS A 166 6.29 -0.52 -11.02
C HIS A 166 5.91 -0.95 -9.60
N TYR A 167 4.66 -1.35 -9.40
CA TYR A 167 4.22 -1.86 -8.10
C TYR A 167 4.96 -3.15 -7.73
N ALA A 168 5.05 -4.11 -8.64
CA ALA A 168 5.81 -5.35 -8.43
C ALA A 168 7.29 -5.08 -8.12
N LYS A 169 7.94 -4.13 -8.82
CA LYS A 169 9.32 -3.72 -8.53
C LYS A 169 9.49 -3.22 -7.10
N ARG A 170 8.54 -2.40 -6.60
CA ARG A 170 8.56 -1.92 -5.20
C ARG A 170 8.42 -3.09 -4.22
N GLN A 171 7.54 -4.05 -4.49
CA GLN A 171 7.40 -5.25 -3.67
C GLN A 171 8.69 -6.07 -3.62
N PHE A 172 9.32 -6.34 -4.77
CA PHE A 172 10.62 -7.04 -4.82
C PHE A 172 11.69 -6.34 -3.98
N THR A 173 11.82 -5.02 -4.13
CA THR A 173 12.78 -4.23 -3.36
C THR A 173 12.50 -4.31 -1.88
N TRP A 174 11.23 -4.21 -1.48
CA TRP A 174 10.84 -4.29 -0.08
C TRP A 174 11.16 -5.68 0.50
N PHE A 175 10.77 -6.76 -0.16
CA PHE A 175 11.06 -8.12 0.31
C PHE A 175 12.55 -8.37 0.43
N LYS A 176 13.34 -7.93 -0.56
CA LYS A 176 14.80 -8.11 -0.54
C LYS A 176 15.48 -7.40 0.65
N ASN A 177 14.96 -6.24 1.04
CA ASN A 177 15.61 -5.39 2.04
C ASN A 177 15.02 -5.55 3.45
N ASN A 178 13.77 -6.01 3.58
CA ASN A 178 13.04 -5.98 4.85
C ASN A 178 12.51 -7.35 5.30
N PHE A 179 12.67 -8.40 4.49
CA PHE A 179 12.12 -9.71 4.81
C PHE A 179 13.22 -10.74 4.88
N ILE A 180 13.54 -11.19 6.10
CA ILE A 180 14.47 -12.30 6.34
C ILE A 180 13.64 -13.57 6.26
N SER A 181 14.03 -14.49 5.37
CA SER A 181 13.38 -15.79 5.20
C SER A 181 14.36 -16.92 5.43
N GLU A 182 13.89 -17.97 6.06
CA GLU A 182 14.62 -19.23 6.21
C GLU A 182 14.72 -19.99 4.88
N PHE A 183 13.73 -19.77 4.01
CA PHE A 183 13.72 -20.37 2.68
C PHE A 183 13.31 -19.34 1.63
N THR A 184 14.11 -19.22 0.56
CA THR A 184 13.80 -18.35 -0.59
C THR A 184 13.70 -19.18 -1.85
N ASN A 185 12.53 -19.17 -2.48
CA ASN A 185 12.32 -19.77 -3.79
C ASN A 185 12.36 -18.70 -4.88
N ASN A 186 13.28 -18.86 -5.84
CA ASN A 186 13.44 -17.99 -7.00
C ASN A 186 12.94 -18.65 -8.32
N GLU A 187 12.33 -19.81 -8.23
CA GLU A 187 11.80 -20.53 -9.40
C GLU A 187 10.31 -20.25 -9.59
N LYS A 188 9.77 -20.71 -10.74
CA LYS A 188 8.32 -20.75 -10.93
C LYS A 188 7.70 -21.70 -9.89
N TYR A 189 6.57 -21.28 -9.30
CA TYR A 189 5.84 -22.12 -8.34
C TYR A 189 5.58 -23.53 -8.90
N SER A 190 5.88 -24.55 -8.09
CA SER A 190 5.64 -25.95 -8.40
C SER A 190 5.27 -26.74 -7.14
N LYS A 191 4.64 -27.92 -7.31
CA LYS A 191 4.30 -28.80 -6.18
C LYS A 191 5.53 -29.27 -5.38
N ARG A 192 6.70 -29.36 -6.04
CA ARG A 192 7.97 -29.71 -5.38
C ARG A 192 8.31 -28.72 -4.28
N ILE A 193 8.13 -27.41 -4.52
CA ILE A 193 8.42 -26.36 -3.56
C ILE A 193 7.59 -26.51 -2.28
N ILE A 194 6.32 -26.96 -2.41
CA ILE A 194 5.48 -27.24 -1.24
C ILE A 194 6.13 -28.32 -0.36
N SER A 195 6.60 -29.41 -0.94
CA SER A 195 7.24 -30.50 -0.20
C SER A 195 8.51 -30.04 0.49
N GLU A 196 9.31 -29.18 -0.16
CA GLU A 196 10.51 -28.57 0.42
C GLU A 196 10.15 -27.67 1.61
N ILE A 197 9.11 -26.82 1.49
CA ILE A 197 8.64 -25.97 2.60
C ILE A 197 8.17 -26.81 3.78
N PHE A 198 7.37 -27.87 3.53
CA PHE A 198 6.90 -28.74 4.60
C PHE A 198 8.02 -29.50 5.30
N SER A 199 9.15 -29.75 4.64
CA SER A 199 10.32 -30.36 5.27
C SER A 199 11.02 -29.45 6.28
N LEU A 200 10.79 -28.14 6.26
CA LEU A 200 11.32 -27.16 7.21
C LEU A 200 10.55 -27.14 8.53
N ILE A 201 9.35 -27.73 8.58
CA ILE A 201 8.51 -27.75 9.77
C ILE A 201 9.08 -28.83 10.72
N PRO A 202 9.58 -28.45 11.93
CA PRO A 202 10.00 -29.43 12.93
C PRO A 202 8.84 -30.40 13.25
N ARG A 203 9.15 -31.68 13.30
CA ARG A 203 8.18 -32.70 13.73
C ARG A 203 8.02 -32.70 15.24
#